data_b8fca0edd6ae5323a6214ce79c1b0c35
#
_entry.id   b8fca0edd6ae5323a6214ce79c1b0c35
#
_cell.length_a   1.000
_cell.length_b   1.000
_cell.length_c   1.000
_cell.angle_alpha   90.00
_cell.angle_beta   90.00
_cell.angle_gamma   90.00
#
_symmetry.space_group_name_H-M   'P 1'
#
loop_
_entity.id
_entity.type
_entity.pdbx_description
1 polymer ?
#
loop_
_entity_poly.entity_id
_entity_poly.type
_entity_poly.pdbx_seq_one_letter_code
_entity_poly.pdbx_strand_id
1 'polypeptide(L)'
;MAGLVVDTAPTQEPVTLQEVKEYLRVDDATDERVVRPFIETARRFCEEHTGRALMTQTLTLFLDAFEDIENPLWEGVRTGPYLNYYKNYVVLPRAPVASVSHIKTYDDADVATTLAASKYYLDNAREPARVVMRTGESFPTALR
;
A
#
# COMPACT_ATOMS: atom_id res chain seq x y z
N MET A 1 -9.81 0.73 10.86
CA MET A 1 -9.07 1.81 10.14
C MET A 1 -7.82 1.19 9.51
N ALA A 2 -7.44 1.55 8.30
CA ALA A 2 -6.23 1.03 7.69
C ALA A 2 -5.07 2.01 7.91
N GLY A 3 -3.90 1.50 8.30
CA GLY A 3 -2.66 2.27 8.44
C GLY A 3 -1.64 1.82 7.39
N LEU A 4 -1.00 2.76 6.69
CA LEU A 4 0.06 2.47 5.73
C LEU A 4 1.37 3.09 6.21
N VAL A 5 2.39 2.26 6.38
CA VAL A 5 3.71 2.67 6.84
C VAL A 5 4.76 2.34 5.79
N VAL A 6 5.70 3.25 5.57
CA VAL A 6 6.88 3.03 4.71
C VAL A 6 7.98 2.41 5.56
N ASP A 7 8.28 1.13 5.33
CA ASP A 7 9.36 0.43 6.05
C ASP A 7 10.73 0.73 5.43
N THR A 8 10.79 0.73 4.09
CA THR A 8 12.01 1.07 3.36
C THR A 8 11.66 2.12 2.32
N ALA A 9 12.22 3.31 2.52
CA ALA A 9 12.07 4.41 1.58
C ALA A 9 12.81 4.12 0.26
N PRO A 10 12.40 4.76 -0.85
CA PRO A 10 13.12 4.68 -2.11
C PRO A 10 14.58 5.13 -1.96
N THR A 11 15.48 4.46 -2.67
CA THR A 11 16.90 4.82 -2.71
C THR A 11 17.20 5.92 -3.74
N GLN A 12 16.25 6.18 -4.61
CA GLN A 12 16.37 7.19 -5.68
C GLN A 12 15.05 7.95 -5.79
N GLU A 13 15.13 9.17 -6.25
CA GLU A 13 13.97 10.00 -6.55
C GLU A 13 13.61 9.91 -8.04
N PRO A 14 12.33 10.13 -8.43
CA PRO A 14 11.88 10.06 -9.83
C PRO A 14 12.44 11.16 -10.72
N VAL A 15 12.93 12.23 -10.12
CA VAL A 15 13.64 13.33 -10.78
C VAL A 15 14.98 13.55 -10.11
N THR A 16 16.00 13.83 -10.90
CA THR A 16 17.33 14.10 -10.38
C THR A 16 17.45 15.54 -9.86
N LEU A 17 18.35 15.74 -8.93
CA LEU A 17 18.66 17.09 -8.44
C LEU A 17 19.08 18.03 -9.60
N GLN A 18 19.82 17.51 -10.56
CA GLN A 18 20.29 18.30 -11.70
C GLN A 18 19.11 18.78 -12.57
N GLU A 19 18.18 17.89 -12.91
CA GLU A 19 16.97 18.24 -13.67
C GLU A 19 16.15 19.33 -12.96
N VAL A 20 16.00 19.20 -11.63
CA VAL A 20 15.27 20.20 -10.83
C VAL A 20 15.98 21.53 -10.82
N LYS A 21 17.30 21.55 -10.66
CA LYS A 21 18.11 22.78 -10.69
C LYS A 21 17.99 23.48 -12.05
N GLU A 22 18.09 22.74 -13.14
CA GLU A 22 17.92 23.27 -14.50
C GLU A 22 16.52 23.86 -14.70
N TYR A 23 15.49 23.15 -14.23
CA TYR A 23 14.12 23.65 -14.32
C TYR A 23 13.88 24.93 -13.52
N LEU A 24 14.43 24.99 -12.30
CA LEU A 24 14.30 26.15 -11.41
C LEU A 24 15.27 27.27 -11.76
N ARG A 25 16.25 27.05 -12.65
CA ARG A 25 17.33 27.97 -13.02
C ARG A 25 18.17 28.41 -11.81
N VAL A 26 18.52 27.43 -10.98
CA VAL A 26 19.30 27.64 -9.75
C VAL A 26 20.67 26.99 -9.94
N ASP A 27 21.73 27.79 -9.90
CA ASP A 27 23.11 27.33 -10.12
C ASP A 27 23.92 27.17 -8.83
N ASP A 28 23.44 27.70 -7.69
CA ASP A 28 24.19 27.69 -6.44
C ASP A 28 24.15 26.30 -5.76
N ALA A 29 25.34 25.87 -5.28
CA ALA A 29 25.48 24.65 -4.49
C ALA A 29 24.82 24.76 -3.10
N THR A 30 24.66 25.97 -2.58
CA THR A 30 24.01 26.22 -1.28
C THR A 30 22.54 25.78 -1.31
N ASP A 31 21.88 25.89 -2.45
CA ASP A 31 20.46 25.59 -2.60
C ASP A 31 20.19 24.08 -2.68
N GLU A 32 21.20 23.25 -2.92
CA GLU A 32 21.04 21.80 -2.99
C GLU A 32 20.46 21.18 -1.71
N ARG A 33 20.88 21.71 -0.55
CA ARG A 33 20.39 21.27 0.75
C ARG A 33 18.90 21.55 0.95
N VAL A 34 18.38 22.56 0.27
CA VAL A 34 16.97 22.94 0.32
C VAL A 34 16.18 22.18 -0.75
N VAL A 35 16.73 22.01 -1.94
CA VAL A 35 16.06 21.38 -3.08
C VAL A 35 15.82 19.90 -2.85
N ARG A 36 16.78 19.15 -2.29
CA ARG A 36 16.64 17.72 -2.04
C ARG A 36 15.40 17.34 -1.21
N PRO A 37 15.15 17.97 -0.04
CA PRO A 37 13.93 17.69 0.72
C PRO A 37 12.64 18.05 -0.02
N PHE A 38 12.67 19.05 -0.90
CA PHE A 38 11.50 19.40 -1.71
C PHE A 38 11.18 18.33 -2.76
N ILE A 39 12.19 17.72 -3.36
CA ILE A 39 11.99 16.58 -4.30
C ILE A 39 11.29 15.43 -3.58
N GLU A 40 11.80 15.04 -2.40
CA GLU A 40 11.18 13.98 -1.59
C GLU A 40 9.75 14.32 -1.19
N THR A 41 9.52 15.55 -0.73
CA THR A 41 8.19 16.01 -0.31
C THR A 41 7.21 16.01 -1.49
N ALA A 42 7.64 16.50 -2.65
CA ALA A 42 6.83 16.50 -3.87
C ALA A 42 6.48 15.08 -4.31
N ARG A 43 7.43 14.13 -4.28
CA ARG A 43 7.17 12.72 -4.56
C ARG A 43 6.12 12.15 -3.62
N ARG A 44 6.31 12.33 -2.31
CA ARG A 44 5.36 11.84 -1.30
C ARG A 44 3.96 12.40 -1.51
N PHE A 45 3.86 13.70 -1.79
CA PHE A 45 2.58 14.34 -2.10
C PHE A 45 1.92 13.74 -3.34
N CYS A 46 2.67 13.55 -4.43
CA CYS A 46 2.16 12.92 -5.64
C CYS A 46 1.71 11.48 -5.39
N GLU A 47 2.50 10.69 -4.66
CA GLU A 47 2.18 9.30 -4.30
C GLU A 47 0.91 9.22 -3.45
N GLU A 48 0.75 10.13 -2.50
CA GLU A 48 -0.43 10.17 -1.64
C GLU A 48 -1.68 10.58 -2.41
N HIS A 49 -1.56 11.62 -3.24
CA HIS A 49 -2.68 12.12 -4.03
C HIS A 49 -3.15 11.14 -5.12
N THR A 50 -2.22 10.44 -5.75
CA THR A 50 -2.53 9.50 -6.85
C THR A 50 -2.82 8.08 -6.36
N GLY A 51 -2.49 7.75 -5.10
CA GLY A 51 -2.53 6.38 -4.58
C GLY A 51 -1.52 5.45 -5.23
N ARG A 52 -0.46 5.98 -5.85
CA ARG A 52 0.56 5.20 -6.57
C ARG A 52 1.93 5.34 -5.92
N ALA A 53 2.75 4.31 -6.03
CA ALA A 53 4.17 4.37 -5.72
C ALA A 53 4.94 4.76 -6.98
N LEU A 54 5.63 5.88 -6.95
CA LEU A 54 6.44 6.36 -8.09
C LEU A 54 7.81 5.67 -8.14
N MET A 55 8.30 5.23 -6.99
CA MET A 55 9.59 4.55 -6.85
C MET A 55 9.42 3.26 -6.06
N THR A 56 10.36 2.33 -6.27
CA THR A 56 10.39 1.07 -5.52
C THR A 56 10.60 1.33 -4.03
N GLN A 57 9.69 0.85 -3.22
CA GLN A 57 9.69 1.00 -1.77
C GLN A 57 9.01 -0.21 -1.11
N THR A 58 9.26 -0.42 0.17
CA THR A 58 8.58 -1.45 0.96
C THR A 58 7.59 -0.80 1.90
N LEU A 59 6.37 -1.31 1.90
CA LEU A 59 5.26 -0.77 2.68
C LEU A 59 4.67 -1.87 3.56
N THR A 60 4.26 -1.52 4.77
CA THR A 60 3.42 -2.37 5.61
C THR A 60 2.03 -1.76 5.72
N LEU A 61 1.04 -2.56 5.36
CA LEU A 61 -0.37 -2.25 5.52
C LEU A 61 -0.88 -2.89 6.82
N PHE A 62 -1.35 -2.07 7.75
CA PHE A 62 -2.01 -2.49 8.98
C PHE A 62 -3.51 -2.43 8.80
N LEU A 63 -4.20 -3.48 9.19
CA LEU A 63 -5.65 -3.60 9.12
C LEU A 63 -6.18 -4.05 10.48
N ASP A 64 -7.25 -3.43 10.95
CA ASP A 64 -7.93 -3.84 12.17
C ASP A 64 -8.68 -5.18 11.96
N ALA A 65 -9.16 -5.42 10.74
CA ALA A 65 -9.77 -6.68 10.31
C ALA A 65 -9.67 -6.86 8.79
N PHE A 66 -9.70 -8.08 8.32
CA PHE A 66 -9.73 -8.37 6.88
C PHE A 66 -11.06 -8.00 6.21
N GLU A 67 -12.11 -7.82 6.99
CA GLU A 67 -13.46 -7.45 6.51
C GLU A 67 -13.65 -5.94 6.34
N ASP A 68 -12.76 -5.12 6.90
CA ASP A 68 -12.91 -3.67 7.04
C ASP A 68 -12.58 -2.87 5.77
N ILE A 69 -12.26 -3.58 4.69
CA ILE A 69 -11.88 -2.93 3.44
C ILE A 69 -13.13 -2.66 2.61
N GLU A 70 -13.55 -1.40 2.69
CA GLU A 70 -14.64 -0.82 1.93
C GLU A 70 -16.03 -1.39 2.26
N ASN A 71 -16.66 -0.76 3.23
CA ASN A 71 -18.11 -0.82 3.32
C ASN A 71 -18.68 0.22 2.31
N PRO A 72 -19.18 -0.21 1.14
CA PRO A 72 -19.66 0.72 0.11
C PRO A 72 -21.04 1.31 0.45
N LEU A 73 -21.44 1.30 1.72
CA LEU A 73 -22.72 1.87 2.15
C LEU A 73 -22.90 3.34 1.76
N TRP A 74 -21.82 4.09 1.70
CA TRP A 74 -21.85 5.48 1.29
C TRP A 74 -22.06 5.66 -0.22
N GLU A 75 -21.77 4.65 -1.04
CA GLU A 75 -22.02 4.67 -2.49
C GLU A 75 -23.44 4.25 -2.87
N GLY A 76 -24.32 4.07 -1.89
CA GLY A 76 -25.71 3.66 -2.11
C GLY A 76 -25.85 2.20 -2.59
N VAL A 77 -24.79 1.44 -2.53
CA VAL A 77 -24.82 0.00 -2.82
C VAL A 77 -25.47 -0.72 -1.65
N ARG A 78 -26.61 -1.34 -1.89
CA ARG A 78 -27.29 -2.15 -0.86
C ARG A 78 -26.39 -3.30 -0.45
N THR A 79 -26.06 -3.36 0.84
CA THR A 79 -25.51 -4.57 1.47
C THR A 79 -26.60 -5.64 1.49
N GLY A 80 -26.72 -6.39 0.42
CA GLY A 80 -27.54 -7.60 0.41
C GLY A 80 -26.72 -8.81 0.87
N PRO A 81 -27.36 -9.92 1.22
CA PRO A 81 -26.66 -11.15 1.58
C PRO A 81 -25.71 -11.66 0.49
N TYR A 82 -25.82 -11.12 -0.71
CA TYR A 82 -24.96 -11.42 -1.84
C TYR A 82 -23.62 -10.70 -1.85
N LEU A 83 -23.46 -9.59 -1.12
CA LEU A 83 -22.23 -8.80 -1.11
C LEU A 83 -21.23 -9.27 -0.06
N ASN A 84 -21.69 -9.90 1.02
CA ASN A 84 -20.82 -10.50 2.04
C ASN A 84 -20.20 -11.84 1.59
N TYR A 85 -20.64 -12.36 0.48
CA TYR A 85 -20.29 -13.73 0.09
C TYR A 85 -18.90 -13.88 -0.52
N TYR A 86 -18.18 -12.78 -0.85
CA TYR A 86 -16.98 -12.89 -1.70
C TYR A 86 -15.80 -11.97 -1.34
N LYS A 87 -15.66 -11.56 -0.10
CA LYS A 87 -14.42 -10.83 0.29
C LYS A 87 -13.27 -11.80 0.64
N ASN A 88 -12.93 -12.66 -0.32
CA ASN A 88 -11.71 -13.46 -0.22
C ASN A 88 -10.48 -12.69 -0.71
N TYR A 89 -10.50 -11.36 -0.66
CA TYR A 89 -9.36 -10.55 -1.10
C TYR A 89 -9.21 -9.29 -0.27
N VAL A 90 -7.97 -8.82 -0.21
CA VAL A 90 -7.56 -7.55 0.37
C VAL A 90 -7.01 -6.68 -0.75
N VAL A 91 -7.53 -5.47 -0.89
CA VAL A 91 -7.01 -4.48 -1.84
C VAL A 91 -5.73 -3.85 -1.28
N LEU A 92 -4.70 -3.76 -2.10
CA LEU A 92 -3.42 -3.19 -1.71
C LEU A 92 -3.33 -1.74 -2.23
N PRO A 93 -3.13 -0.76 -1.34
CA PRO A 93 -2.88 0.61 -1.75
C PRO A 93 -1.50 0.75 -2.42
N ARG A 94 -1.27 1.88 -3.07
CA ARG A 94 0.01 2.22 -3.68
C ARG A 94 0.44 1.28 -4.81
N ALA A 95 -0.39 1.25 -5.86
CA ALA A 95 -0.02 0.55 -7.10
C ALA A 95 1.21 1.20 -7.79
N PRO A 96 1.99 0.44 -8.60
CA PRO A 96 1.90 -1.00 -8.82
C PRO A 96 2.55 -1.82 -7.69
N VAL A 97 1.97 -2.97 -7.37
CA VAL A 97 2.51 -3.88 -6.36
C VAL A 97 3.30 -4.99 -7.06
N ALA A 98 4.57 -5.12 -6.74
CA ALA A 98 5.45 -6.15 -7.31
C ALA A 98 5.29 -7.50 -6.60
N SER A 99 5.26 -7.51 -5.27
CA SER A 99 5.17 -8.73 -4.46
C SER A 99 4.60 -8.44 -3.07
N VAL A 100 4.17 -9.50 -2.41
CA VAL A 100 3.79 -9.52 -1.00
C VAL A 100 4.75 -10.45 -0.28
N SER A 101 5.51 -9.94 0.68
CA SER A 101 6.52 -10.70 1.40
C SER A 101 5.90 -11.62 2.45
N HIS A 102 4.94 -11.12 3.22
CA HIS A 102 4.23 -11.91 4.23
C HIS A 102 2.92 -11.24 4.62
N ILE A 103 2.03 -12.04 5.20
CA ILE A 103 0.82 -11.59 5.89
C ILE A 103 0.89 -12.14 7.29
N LYS A 104 0.74 -11.29 8.30
CA LYS A 104 0.74 -11.66 9.71
C LYS A 104 -0.58 -11.30 10.35
N THR A 105 -1.01 -12.12 11.30
CA THR A 105 -2.12 -11.84 12.20
C THR A 105 -1.61 -11.92 13.64
N TYR A 106 -2.24 -11.21 14.53
CA TYR A 106 -1.92 -11.19 15.94
C TYR A 106 -3.13 -11.69 16.74
N ASP A 107 -2.87 -12.49 17.76
CA ASP A 107 -3.90 -12.94 18.71
C ASP A 107 -4.04 -11.97 19.90
N ASP A 108 -4.92 -12.32 20.85
CA ASP A 108 -5.15 -11.51 22.06
C ASP A 108 -3.91 -11.38 22.96
N ALA A 109 -2.92 -12.25 22.79
CA ALA A 109 -1.66 -12.22 23.52
C ALA A 109 -0.53 -11.55 22.74
N ASP A 110 -0.85 -10.84 21.64
CA ASP A 110 0.10 -10.22 20.70
C ASP A 110 1.07 -11.22 20.03
N VAL A 111 0.71 -12.50 19.96
CA VAL A 111 1.51 -13.51 19.28
C VAL A 111 1.25 -13.47 17.79
N ALA A 112 2.32 -13.24 17.03
CA ALA A 112 2.25 -13.14 15.57
C ALA A 112 2.16 -14.52 14.92
N THR A 113 1.19 -14.73 14.05
CA THR A 113 1.07 -15.90 13.18
C THR A 113 1.22 -15.47 11.72
N THR A 114 2.13 -16.11 10.98
CA THR A 114 2.31 -15.83 9.55
C THR A 114 1.44 -16.74 8.72
N LEU A 115 0.64 -16.14 7.83
CA LEU A 115 -0.17 -16.87 6.88
C LEU A 115 0.72 -17.52 5.81
N ALA A 116 0.55 -18.82 5.60
CA ALA A 116 1.33 -19.56 4.61
C ALA A 116 1.11 -18.99 3.20
N ALA A 117 2.21 -18.72 2.48
CA ALA A 117 2.16 -18.16 1.13
C ALA A 117 1.41 -19.06 0.10
N SER A 118 1.28 -20.36 0.41
CA SER A 118 0.48 -21.30 -0.38
C SER A 118 -1.03 -21.05 -0.33
N LYS A 119 -1.52 -20.28 0.65
CA LYS A 119 -2.95 -20.03 0.87
C LYS A 119 -3.51 -18.86 0.07
N TYR A 120 -2.66 -17.99 -0.44
CA TYR A 120 -3.05 -16.80 -1.17
C TYR A 120 -2.20 -16.58 -2.43
N TYR A 121 -2.58 -15.62 -3.24
CA TYR A 121 -1.79 -15.14 -4.36
C TYR A 121 -2.00 -13.64 -4.55
N LEU A 122 -1.01 -12.98 -5.16
CA LEU A 122 -1.11 -11.59 -5.57
C LEU A 122 -1.76 -11.52 -6.95
N ASP A 123 -2.89 -10.82 -7.04
CA ASP A 123 -3.53 -10.45 -8.30
C ASP A 123 -3.15 -8.99 -8.61
N ASN A 124 -2.14 -8.81 -9.44
CA ASN A 124 -1.66 -7.52 -9.92
C ASN A 124 -1.99 -7.27 -11.40
N ALA A 125 -2.87 -8.08 -11.98
CA ALA A 125 -3.38 -7.87 -13.34
C ALA A 125 -4.30 -6.63 -13.45
N ARG A 126 -4.67 -6.07 -12.32
CA ARG A 126 -5.52 -4.87 -12.20
C ARG A 126 -4.91 -3.87 -11.22
N GLU A 127 -5.36 -2.62 -11.30
CA GLU A 127 -5.04 -1.58 -10.32
C GLU A 127 -6.33 -1.06 -9.66
N PRO A 128 -6.34 -0.95 -8.34
CA PRO A 128 -5.32 -1.41 -7.38
C PRO A 128 -5.19 -2.94 -7.36
N ALA A 129 -3.98 -3.43 -7.07
CA ALA A 129 -3.69 -4.84 -6.89
C ALA A 129 -4.38 -5.39 -5.63
N ARG A 130 -4.52 -6.71 -5.54
CA ARG A 130 -5.14 -7.36 -4.39
C ARG A 130 -4.46 -8.68 -4.03
N VAL A 131 -4.49 -9.00 -2.76
CA VAL A 131 -4.20 -10.35 -2.27
C VAL A 131 -5.49 -11.14 -2.26
N VAL A 132 -5.52 -12.29 -2.89
CA VAL A 132 -6.70 -13.14 -3.02
C VAL A 132 -6.43 -14.48 -2.36
N MET A 133 -7.36 -14.96 -1.53
CA MET A 133 -7.29 -16.30 -0.95
C MET A 133 -7.59 -17.34 -2.01
N ARG A 134 -6.90 -18.48 -1.96
CA ARG A 134 -7.16 -19.60 -2.85
C ARG A 134 -8.48 -20.27 -2.50
N THR A 135 -9.06 -20.98 -3.47
CA THR A 135 -10.31 -21.73 -3.30
C THR A 135 -10.21 -22.68 -2.10
N GLY A 136 -11.18 -22.58 -1.20
CA GLY A 136 -11.22 -23.37 0.03
C GLY A 136 -10.43 -22.79 1.21
N GLU A 137 -9.70 -21.68 1.00
CA GLU A 137 -9.01 -20.97 2.06
C GLU A 137 -9.77 -19.67 2.41
N SER A 138 -9.60 -19.22 3.64
CA SER A 138 -10.15 -17.95 4.12
C SER A 138 -9.10 -17.17 4.89
N PHE A 139 -9.27 -15.87 4.96
CA PHE A 139 -8.47 -15.08 5.90
C PHE A 139 -8.75 -15.53 7.32
N PRO A 140 -7.73 -15.58 8.17
CA PRO A 140 -7.93 -15.82 9.59
C PRO A 140 -8.88 -14.78 10.17
N THR A 141 -9.71 -15.18 11.13
CA THR A 141 -10.44 -14.21 11.93
C THR A 141 -9.39 -13.46 12.75
N ALA A 142 -9.10 -12.25 12.34
CA ALA A 142 -8.18 -11.39 13.07
C ALA A 142 -8.87 -10.95 14.36
N LEU A 143 -8.18 -11.10 15.46
CA LEU A 143 -8.63 -10.60 16.75
C LEU A 143 -8.14 -9.15 16.96
N ARG A 144 -7.18 -8.72 16.11
CA ARG A 144 -6.61 -7.38 16.11
C ARG A 144 -5.95 -7.08 14.77
#